data_d118832ce36bdd807bbe0eaf091ef8a8
#
_entry.id   d118832ce36bdd807bbe0eaf091ef8a8
#
_cell.length_a   1.000
_cell.length_b   1.000
_cell.length_c   1.000
_cell.angle_alpha   90.00
_cell.angle_beta   90.00
_cell.angle_gamma   90.00
#
_symmetry.space_group_name_H-M   'P 1'
#
loop_
_entity.id
_entity.type
_entity.pdbx_description
1 polymer ?
#
loop_
_entity_poly.entity_id
_entity_poly.type
_entity_poly.pdbx_seq_one_letter_code
_entity_poly.pdbx_strand_id
1 'polypeptide(L)'
;MKEHEVQERIQQAVRESLTGLDELPSQEHEILEKVKREADPVITVYNGAGETMMNPAFPSGEQPRLRRLRPALVLCAAFVLLAGLWMMIQNRNMSYQITQPDPATQLIDNGTDDLTPASTGLPTPLPMAVSTQQKPGNQVPPLDRVDLYVEPDLLWNEETGILAEGTEIRKSQIPFENAVYRKMIGQSVEGKMTYSSGSTGELLAESPVTVQLGGDSYSMDMPQKSLLIRVKDGLIDTPLFEDRPYNVYLSVLLQNGGKDCLLTRVADGVQSRLIEKYTDLNILTLAWKPVVVYLNDEYWGQYNIRESMDADTIFQYEKPAGSNSVSTMKGLGSKGNMEYLELVNRLQKSDPANNPEDREYLEKNVDIDSYLNWLAIEMYFGNADAASTFFTYQIYGQKWKCALLDMDYGLFNASFNALESYLKPEGFGTTKQNNTIFLKILEIDEYRELFLEKLGKLYQSLTTEVMQRELDQCVAMLEPEMMKHFERWAPYNVPALNQEAPTTAEEAYEYWKGRIDRMRNGTMIKRPWYVYLQTQEYFGLSNEEMMKYFGMGEGE
;
A
#
# COMPACT_ATOMS: atom_id res chain seq x y z
N MET A 1 28.34 -39.14 -21.12
CA MET A 1 27.59 -38.34 -22.11
C MET A 1 28.63 -37.64 -22.96
N LYS A 2 28.61 -37.81 -24.28
CA LYS A 2 29.56 -37.13 -25.15
C LYS A 2 29.21 -35.64 -25.21
N GLU A 3 30.20 -34.80 -25.34
CA GLU A 3 30.04 -33.31 -25.33
C GLU A 3 29.00 -32.84 -26.36
N HIS A 4 28.88 -33.53 -27.47
CA HIS A 4 27.87 -33.33 -28.51
C HIS A 4 26.42 -33.57 -28.02
N GLU A 5 26.18 -34.60 -27.21
CA GLU A 5 24.83 -34.91 -26.65
C GLU A 5 24.36 -33.86 -25.65
N VAL A 6 25.28 -33.23 -24.90
CA VAL A 6 24.98 -32.14 -23.99
C VAL A 6 24.61 -30.88 -24.76
N GLN A 7 25.33 -30.65 -25.87
CA GLN A 7 25.13 -29.48 -26.73
C GLN A 7 23.79 -29.55 -27.48
N GLU A 8 23.40 -30.71 -27.98
CA GLU A 8 22.08 -30.92 -28.62
C GLU A 8 20.93 -30.72 -27.61
N ARG A 9 21.07 -31.22 -26.38
CA ARG A 9 20.04 -31.01 -25.34
C ARG A 9 19.91 -29.56 -24.92
N ILE A 10 21.02 -28.83 -24.86
CA ILE A 10 20.99 -27.38 -24.57
C ILE A 10 20.29 -26.62 -25.71
N GLN A 11 20.63 -26.96 -26.98
CA GLN A 11 19.99 -26.35 -28.15
C GLN A 11 18.48 -26.66 -28.21
N GLN A 12 18.10 -27.89 -27.85
CA GLN A 12 16.71 -28.31 -27.82
C GLN A 12 15.95 -27.57 -26.69
N ALA A 13 16.51 -27.47 -25.49
CA ALA A 13 15.89 -26.75 -24.36
C ALA A 13 15.73 -25.26 -24.66
N VAL A 14 16.70 -24.63 -25.34
CA VAL A 14 16.61 -23.23 -25.79
C VAL A 14 15.49 -23.06 -26.83
N ARG A 15 15.39 -23.97 -27.81
CA ARG A 15 14.31 -23.94 -28.82
C ARG A 15 12.93 -24.14 -28.17
N GLU A 16 12.81 -25.10 -27.24
CA GLU A 16 11.56 -25.36 -26.52
C GLU A 16 11.13 -24.17 -25.63
N SER A 17 12.10 -23.48 -25.04
CA SER A 17 11.83 -22.28 -24.25
C SER A 17 11.43 -21.05 -25.09
N LEU A 18 11.75 -21.07 -26.38
CA LEU A 18 11.40 -20.03 -27.34
C LEU A 18 10.10 -20.33 -28.12
N THR A 19 9.58 -21.57 -28.03
CA THR A 19 8.28 -21.93 -28.62
C THR A 19 7.16 -21.28 -27.81
N GLY A 20 6.37 -20.46 -28.45
CA GLY A 20 5.30 -19.67 -27.83
C GLY A 20 5.57 -18.16 -27.81
N LEU A 21 6.78 -17.72 -28.16
CA LEU A 21 7.12 -16.32 -28.29
C LEU A 21 6.79 -15.73 -29.68
N ASP A 22 6.33 -16.56 -30.60
CA ASP A 22 5.96 -16.14 -31.97
C ASP A 22 4.60 -15.39 -32.02
N GLU A 23 3.86 -15.34 -30.90
CA GLU A 23 2.60 -14.59 -30.74
C GLU A 23 2.79 -13.18 -30.12
N LEU A 24 4.03 -12.74 -29.98
CA LEU A 24 4.33 -11.43 -29.36
C LEU A 24 4.06 -10.25 -30.31
N PRO A 25 3.67 -9.07 -29.80
CA PRO A 25 3.53 -7.85 -30.59
C PRO A 25 4.81 -7.45 -31.34
N SER A 26 4.68 -6.66 -32.42
CA SER A 26 5.74 -6.41 -33.41
C SER A 26 7.12 -5.96 -32.89
N GLN A 27 7.18 -5.21 -31.79
CA GLN A 27 8.45 -4.79 -31.19
C GLN A 27 9.18 -5.92 -30.45
N GLU A 28 8.45 -6.83 -29.87
CA GLU A 28 8.98 -8.00 -29.17
C GLU A 28 9.50 -9.04 -30.15
N HIS A 29 8.88 -9.13 -31.31
CA HIS A 29 9.33 -9.96 -32.40
C HIS A 29 10.71 -9.49 -32.93
N GLU A 30 10.93 -8.17 -33.03
CA GLU A 30 12.21 -7.59 -33.46
C GLU A 30 13.34 -7.89 -32.44
N ILE A 31 13.04 -7.81 -31.14
CA ILE A 31 13.99 -8.16 -30.07
C ILE A 31 14.30 -9.66 -30.10
N LEU A 32 13.29 -10.51 -30.28
CA LEU A 32 13.46 -11.93 -30.38
C LEU A 32 14.33 -12.33 -31.58
N GLU A 33 14.13 -11.71 -32.74
CA GLU A 33 14.95 -11.92 -33.94
C GLU A 33 16.39 -11.39 -33.76
N LYS A 34 16.58 -10.35 -32.97
CA LYS A 34 17.90 -9.87 -32.59
C LYS A 34 18.61 -10.85 -31.66
N VAL A 35 17.91 -11.38 -30.66
CA VAL A 35 18.45 -12.42 -29.75
C VAL A 35 18.75 -13.70 -30.49
N LYS A 36 17.88 -14.15 -31.41
CA LYS A 36 18.13 -15.32 -32.27
C LYS A 36 19.39 -15.11 -33.14
N ARG A 37 19.59 -13.94 -33.73
CA ARG A 37 20.78 -13.58 -34.54
C ARG A 37 22.07 -13.48 -33.72
N GLU A 38 21.99 -12.98 -32.51
CA GLU A 38 23.15 -12.85 -31.61
C GLU A 38 23.51 -14.17 -30.92
N ALA A 39 22.55 -15.10 -30.77
CA ALA A 39 22.77 -16.43 -30.22
C ALA A 39 23.39 -17.41 -31.24
N ASP A 40 23.08 -17.28 -32.54
CA ASP A 40 23.61 -18.13 -33.59
C ASP A 40 25.16 -18.14 -33.70
N PRO A 41 25.88 -17.02 -33.64
CA PRO A 41 27.34 -17.01 -33.65
C PRO A 41 28.00 -17.65 -32.43
N VAL A 42 27.33 -17.61 -31.26
CA VAL A 42 27.83 -18.22 -30.02
C VAL A 42 27.68 -19.75 -30.05
N ILE A 43 26.69 -20.26 -30.77
CA ILE A 43 26.42 -21.68 -30.93
C ILE A 43 27.34 -22.30 -32.01
N THR A 44 27.69 -21.52 -33.03
CA THR A 44 28.54 -21.98 -34.18
C THR A 44 30.02 -22.08 -33.80
N VAL A 45 30.49 -21.37 -32.77
CA VAL A 45 31.91 -21.41 -32.30
C VAL A 45 32.28 -22.76 -31.68
N TYR A 46 31.34 -23.63 -31.38
CA TYR A 46 31.58 -24.94 -30.75
C TYR A 46 31.41 -26.14 -31.68
N ASN A 47 31.11 -25.94 -32.94
CA ASN A 47 31.04 -27.05 -33.90
C ASN A 47 32.40 -27.36 -34.51
N GLY A 48 33.12 -28.17 -33.83
CA GLY A 48 34.08 -29.12 -34.33
C GLY A 48 35.25 -28.64 -35.17
N ALA A 49 36.39 -29.07 -34.79
CA ALA A 49 37.70 -28.99 -35.39
C ALA A 49 38.49 -27.72 -35.07
N GLY A 50 39.15 -27.75 -33.99
CA GLY A 50 40.43 -27.26 -33.54
C GLY A 50 41.21 -26.21 -34.34
N GLU A 51 40.62 -25.14 -34.86
CA GLU A 51 41.41 -24.01 -35.35
C GLU A 51 40.80 -22.70 -34.86
N THR A 52 41.53 -22.07 -33.97
CA THR A 52 41.25 -20.73 -33.43
C THR A 52 41.70 -19.67 -34.39
N MET A 53 40.80 -18.88 -34.95
CA MET A 53 41.17 -17.58 -35.50
C MET A 53 41.38 -16.61 -34.37
N MET A 54 42.62 -16.22 -34.13
CA MET A 54 43.05 -15.20 -33.20
C MET A 54 42.72 -13.80 -33.74
N ASN A 55 42.14 -13.01 -32.89
CA ASN A 55 42.13 -11.55 -33.04
C ASN A 55 43.46 -11.00 -32.47
N PRO A 56 44.24 -10.20 -33.20
CA PRO A 56 45.63 -9.88 -32.85
C PRO A 56 45.69 -8.66 -31.94
N ALA A 57 45.56 -8.83 -30.63
CA ALA A 57 45.90 -7.79 -29.66
C ALA A 57 46.09 -8.32 -28.23
N PHE A 58 46.98 -9.32 -28.02
CA PHE A 58 47.65 -9.52 -26.72
C PHE A 58 48.94 -10.32 -26.90
N PRO A 59 50.04 -9.92 -26.24
CA PRO A 59 51.33 -10.59 -26.39
C PRO A 59 51.38 -11.92 -25.65
N SER A 60 52.11 -12.84 -26.27
CA SER A 60 52.39 -14.20 -25.84
C SER A 60 53.14 -14.28 -24.51
N GLY A 61 52.69 -15.12 -23.63
CA GLY A 61 53.43 -15.51 -22.43
C GLY A 61 52.61 -16.32 -21.43
N GLU A 62 52.88 -17.64 -21.36
CA GLU A 62 52.52 -18.55 -20.28
C GLU A 62 51.09 -19.02 -20.12
N GLN A 63 50.80 -20.21 -20.63
CA GLN A 63 49.68 -21.04 -20.16
C GLN A 63 50.14 -21.97 -19.03
N PRO A 64 49.36 -22.05 -17.92
CA PRO A 64 48.77 -23.38 -17.68
C PRO A 64 47.41 -23.38 -16.93
N ARG A 65 46.62 -24.38 -17.18
CA ARG A 65 45.55 -24.96 -16.33
C ARG A 65 44.13 -24.39 -16.39
N LEU A 66 43.67 -23.77 -17.47
CA LEU A 66 42.29 -23.30 -17.63
C LEU A 66 41.32 -24.22 -18.37
N ARG A 67 41.70 -25.46 -18.70
CA ARG A 67 40.88 -26.35 -19.54
C ARG A 67 39.67 -27.01 -18.87
N ARG A 68 39.48 -26.88 -17.54
CA ARG A 68 38.35 -27.50 -16.82
C ARG A 68 37.26 -26.52 -16.33
N LEU A 69 37.42 -25.23 -16.53
CA LEU A 69 36.46 -24.21 -16.05
C LEU A 69 35.55 -23.63 -17.14
N ARG A 70 35.80 -23.92 -18.40
CA ARG A 70 35.07 -23.35 -19.54
C ARG A 70 33.59 -23.75 -19.64
N PRO A 71 33.17 -25.02 -19.39
CA PRO A 71 31.74 -25.36 -19.44
C PRO A 71 30.93 -24.69 -18.31
N ALA A 72 31.52 -24.50 -17.13
CA ALA A 72 30.87 -23.84 -16.01
C ALA A 72 30.65 -22.34 -16.26
N LEU A 73 31.59 -21.66 -16.90
CA LEU A 73 31.47 -20.23 -17.26
C LEU A 73 30.40 -19.99 -18.35
N VAL A 74 30.26 -20.87 -19.32
CA VAL A 74 29.22 -20.79 -20.36
C VAL A 74 27.83 -21.09 -19.77
N LEU A 75 27.72 -22.04 -18.85
CA LEU A 75 26.50 -22.30 -18.09
C LEU A 75 26.13 -21.12 -17.18
N CYS A 76 27.10 -20.50 -16.50
CA CYS A 76 26.87 -19.32 -15.72
C CYS A 76 26.44 -18.10 -16.57
N ALA A 77 27.05 -17.90 -17.75
CA ALA A 77 26.66 -16.82 -18.66
C ALA A 77 25.25 -17.04 -19.24
N ALA A 78 24.91 -18.27 -19.62
CA ALA A 78 23.56 -18.63 -20.07
C ALA A 78 22.52 -18.47 -18.92
N PHE A 79 22.89 -18.83 -17.69
CA PHE A 79 22.02 -18.66 -16.52
C PHE A 79 21.82 -17.18 -16.17
N VAL A 80 22.85 -16.35 -16.29
CA VAL A 80 22.76 -14.89 -16.07
C VAL A 80 21.92 -14.22 -17.15
N LEU A 81 22.03 -14.66 -18.42
CA LEU A 81 21.20 -14.15 -19.51
C LEU A 81 19.75 -14.59 -19.39
N LEU A 82 19.49 -15.84 -19.01
CA LEU A 82 18.13 -16.35 -18.76
C LEU A 82 17.51 -15.72 -17.51
N ALA A 83 18.29 -15.52 -16.45
CA ALA A 83 17.85 -14.81 -15.26
C ALA A 83 17.61 -13.32 -15.54
N GLY A 84 18.45 -12.68 -16.38
CA GLY A 84 18.26 -11.32 -16.85
C GLY A 84 17.00 -11.17 -17.71
N LEU A 85 16.77 -12.10 -18.63
CA LEU A 85 15.56 -12.14 -19.45
C LEU A 85 14.31 -12.42 -18.61
N TRP A 86 14.41 -13.35 -17.65
CA TRP A 86 13.34 -13.62 -16.69
C TRP A 86 13.06 -12.44 -15.78
N MET A 87 14.09 -11.72 -15.28
CA MET A 87 13.92 -10.47 -14.53
C MET A 87 13.31 -9.35 -15.40
N MET A 88 13.68 -9.25 -16.68
CA MET A 88 13.06 -8.29 -17.61
C MET A 88 11.59 -8.62 -17.86
N ILE A 89 11.25 -9.90 -18.03
CA ILE A 89 9.86 -10.36 -18.18
C ILE A 89 9.07 -10.13 -16.89
N GLN A 90 9.66 -10.39 -15.74
CA GLN A 90 9.03 -10.12 -14.43
C GLN A 90 8.87 -8.62 -14.17
N ASN A 91 9.88 -7.79 -14.50
CA ASN A 91 9.77 -6.34 -14.42
C ASN A 91 8.73 -5.79 -15.41
N ARG A 92 8.61 -6.37 -16.60
CA ARG A 92 7.56 -6.02 -17.56
C ARG A 92 6.18 -6.46 -17.11
N ASN A 93 6.03 -7.65 -16.53
CA ASN A 93 4.77 -8.07 -15.93
C ASN A 93 4.38 -7.18 -14.73
N MET A 94 5.35 -6.70 -13.93
CA MET A 94 5.08 -5.67 -12.92
C MET A 94 4.67 -4.33 -13.55
N SER A 95 5.32 -3.89 -14.62
CA SER A 95 4.94 -2.67 -15.35
C SER A 95 3.60 -2.82 -16.06
N TYR A 96 3.30 -4.02 -16.58
CA TYR A 96 2.00 -4.32 -17.21
C TYR A 96 0.86 -4.43 -16.18
N GLN A 97 1.16 -4.87 -14.95
CA GLN A 97 0.19 -4.85 -13.85
C GLN A 97 -0.04 -3.44 -13.29
N ILE A 98 0.92 -2.53 -13.44
CA ILE A 98 0.76 -1.10 -13.10
C ILE A 98 -0.12 -0.38 -14.16
N THR A 99 -0.15 -0.86 -15.40
CA THR A 99 -0.98 -0.31 -16.48
C THR A 99 -2.34 -1.00 -16.66
N GLN A 100 -2.56 -2.16 -16.06
CA GLN A 100 -3.90 -2.68 -15.88
C GLN A 100 -4.49 -2.01 -14.65
N PRO A 101 -5.71 -1.46 -14.72
CA PRO A 101 -6.38 -0.98 -13.52
C PRO A 101 -6.37 -2.15 -12.52
N ASP A 102 -5.87 -1.87 -11.31
CA ASP A 102 -5.92 -2.75 -10.15
C ASP A 102 -7.31 -3.42 -10.13
N PRO A 103 -7.45 -4.71 -9.81
CA PRO A 103 -8.76 -5.34 -9.63
C PRO A 103 -9.72 -4.52 -8.77
N ALA A 104 -9.20 -3.76 -7.81
CA ALA A 104 -9.95 -2.76 -7.07
C ALA A 104 -10.44 -1.61 -7.97
N THR A 105 -9.68 -1.19 -8.97
CA THR A 105 -10.08 -0.16 -9.94
C THR A 105 -11.10 -0.69 -10.95
N GLN A 106 -11.03 -1.96 -11.34
CA GLN A 106 -12.06 -2.60 -12.15
C GLN A 106 -13.40 -2.76 -11.39
N LEU A 107 -13.36 -2.81 -10.05
CA LEU A 107 -14.55 -2.79 -9.20
C LEU A 107 -15.23 -1.41 -9.14
N ILE A 108 -14.53 -0.34 -9.58
CA ILE A 108 -15.10 1.03 -9.62
C ILE A 108 -16.15 1.17 -10.72
N ASP A 109 -15.95 0.51 -11.86
CA ASP A 109 -16.70 0.79 -13.11
C ASP A 109 -17.88 -0.14 -13.34
N ASN A 110 -18.00 -1.24 -12.59
CA ASN A 110 -19.18 -2.12 -12.69
C ASN A 110 -20.29 -1.65 -11.73
N GLY A 111 -20.78 -0.44 -11.99
CA GLY A 111 -21.86 0.22 -11.24
C GLY A 111 -23.25 -0.39 -11.40
N THR A 112 -23.37 -1.70 -11.36
CA THR A 112 -24.66 -2.38 -11.24
C THR A 112 -24.77 -3.06 -9.89
N ASP A 113 -24.91 -2.24 -8.84
CA ASP A 113 -25.42 -2.68 -7.53
C ASP A 113 -26.94 -2.94 -7.59
N ASP A 114 -27.42 -3.58 -8.67
CA ASP A 114 -28.82 -3.99 -8.82
C ASP A 114 -28.97 -5.49 -8.50
N LEU A 115 -28.45 -5.90 -7.35
CA LEU A 115 -28.85 -7.12 -6.69
C LEU A 115 -29.70 -6.75 -5.46
N THR A 116 -31.00 -6.53 -5.70
CA THR A 116 -31.98 -6.71 -4.64
C THR A 116 -31.84 -8.14 -4.11
N PRO A 117 -31.59 -8.34 -2.80
CA PRO A 117 -31.52 -9.67 -2.23
C PRO A 117 -32.86 -10.39 -2.50
N ALA A 118 -32.80 -11.54 -3.14
CA ALA A 118 -33.96 -12.44 -3.14
C ALA A 118 -34.33 -12.69 -1.67
N SER A 119 -35.61 -12.54 -1.34
CA SER A 119 -36.16 -12.62 0.01
C SER A 119 -35.84 -13.97 0.65
N THR A 120 -34.73 -14.04 1.33
CA THR A 120 -34.49 -15.04 2.38
C THR A 120 -34.90 -14.34 3.67
N GLY A 121 -35.85 -14.92 4.41
CA GLY A 121 -36.57 -14.32 5.54
C GLY A 121 -35.74 -13.92 6.75
N LEU A 122 -34.73 -13.10 6.53
CA LEU A 122 -33.96 -12.40 7.55
C LEU A 122 -34.47 -10.95 7.63
N PRO A 123 -34.57 -10.35 8.81
CA PRO A 123 -35.07 -9.01 8.97
C PRO A 123 -34.17 -8.01 8.23
N THR A 124 -34.74 -7.32 7.25
CA THR A 124 -34.11 -6.19 6.59
C THR A 124 -33.97 -5.06 7.61
N PRO A 125 -32.80 -4.45 7.79
CA PRO A 125 -32.70 -3.24 8.60
C PRO A 125 -33.63 -2.17 8.00
N LEU A 126 -34.58 -1.71 8.77
CA LEU A 126 -35.47 -0.62 8.36
C LEU A 126 -34.64 0.64 8.12
N PRO A 127 -34.85 1.38 7.01
CA PRO A 127 -34.20 2.65 6.83
C PRO A 127 -34.79 3.65 7.84
N MET A 128 -34.05 3.90 8.94
CA MET A 128 -34.35 5.03 9.78
C MET A 128 -33.93 6.31 9.04
N ALA A 129 -34.92 7.15 8.74
CA ALA A 129 -34.68 8.47 8.22
C ALA A 129 -33.94 9.29 9.28
N VAL A 130 -32.64 9.44 9.14
CA VAL A 130 -31.85 10.32 10.00
C VAL A 130 -32.14 11.75 9.57
N SER A 131 -32.87 12.46 10.42
CA SER A 131 -33.09 13.90 10.31
C SER A 131 -31.76 14.62 10.38
N THR A 132 -31.27 15.16 9.28
CA THR A 132 -30.17 16.11 9.23
C THR A 132 -30.64 17.45 9.80
N GLN A 133 -30.73 17.57 11.13
CA GLN A 133 -30.76 18.88 11.78
C GLN A 133 -29.36 19.21 12.27
N GLN A 134 -28.53 19.80 11.42
CA GLN A 134 -27.42 20.62 11.88
C GLN A 134 -27.97 21.78 12.72
N LYS A 135 -27.53 21.84 13.97
CA LYS A 135 -27.73 23.05 14.78
C LYS A 135 -27.02 24.21 14.08
N PRO A 136 -27.69 25.34 13.76
CA PRO A 136 -27.00 26.50 13.23
C PRO A 136 -26.20 27.13 14.37
N GLY A 137 -24.89 27.27 14.22
CA GLY A 137 -24.14 28.11 15.15
C GLY A 137 -22.65 27.88 15.37
N ASN A 138 -22.05 26.76 14.98
CA ASN A 138 -20.59 26.64 15.05
C ASN A 138 -20.01 26.65 13.61
N GLN A 139 -19.42 27.78 13.23
CA GLN A 139 -18.55 27.80 12.05
C GLN A 139 -17.38 26.86 12.32
N VAL A 140 -17.14 25.92 11.41
CA VAL A 140 -15.95 25.06 11.44
C VAL A 140 -14.74 25.99 11.30
N PRO A 141 -13.75 25.92 12.22
CA PRO A 141 -12.57 26.76 12.11
C PRO A 141 -11.81 26.46 10.82
N PRO A 142 -11.12 27.43 10.23
CA PRO A 142 -10.22 27.19 9.12
C PRO A 142 -9.18 26.11 9.47
N LEU A 143 -8.73 25.36 8.46
CA LEU A 143 -7.67 24.37 8.62
C LEU A 143 -6.38 25.03 9.11
N ASP A 144 -5.64 24.31 9.95
CA ASP A 144 -4.28 24.72 10.32
C ASP A 144 -3.39 24.79 9.09
N ARG A 145 -2.38 25.64 9.15
CA ARG A 145 -1.52 25.99 8.02
C ARG A 145 -0.11 25.45 8.23
N VAL A 146 0.41 24.80 7.21
CA VAL A 146 1.82 24.41 7.06
C VAL A 146 2.44 25.26 5.95
N ASP A 147 3.49 26.01 6.24
CA ASP A 147 4.32 26.64 5.23
C ASP A 147 5.65 25.88 5.10
N LEU A 148 6.00 25.53 3.87
CA LEU A 148 7.26 24.92 3.51
C LEU A 148 8.08 25.90 2.66
N TYR A 149 9.28 26.22 3.11
CA TYR A 149 10.24 27.04 2.40
C TYR A 149 11.42 26.17 1.98
N VAL A 150 11.57 25.98 0.68
CA VAL A 150 12.62 25.17 0.06
C VAL A 150 13.20 25.97 -1.10
N GLU A 151 14.52 25.95 -1.27
CA GLU A 151 15.16 26.62 -2.41
C GLU A 151 14.51 26.13 -3.72
N PRO A 152 14.00 27.03 -4.61
CA PRO A 152 13.26 26.64 -5.80
C PRO A 152 14.00 25.68 -6.73
N ASP A 153 15.32 25.81 -6.86
CA ASP A 153 16.13 24.90 -7.68
C ASP A 153 16.12 23.47 -7.15
N LEU A 154 16.07 23.26 -5.83
CA LEU A 154 15.96 21.93 -5.22
C LEU A 154 14.60 21.26 -5.49
N LEU A 155 13.56 22.05 -5.75
CA LEU A 155 12.22 21.56 -6.06
C LEU A 155 12.04 21.28 -7.56
N TRP A 156 12.51 22.20 -8.41
CA TRP A 156 12.07 22.29 -9.80
C TRP A 156 13.19 22.16 -10.83
N ASN A 157 14.45 21.95 -10.42
CA ASN A 157 15.55 21.73 -11.36
C ASN A 157 15.21 20.57 -12.30
N GLU A 158 15.38 20.78 -13.61
CA GLU A 158 14.99 19.82 -14.65
C GLU A 158 15.73 18.46 -14.58
N GLU A 159 16.83 18.39 -13.81
CA GLU A 159 17.65 17.17 -13.66
C GLU A 159 17.57 16.57 -12.26
N THR A 160 17.39 17.41 -11.23
CA THR A 160 17.56 17.02 -9.81
C THR A 160 16.45 17.51 -8.88
N GLY A 161 15.43 18.21 -9.39
CA GLY A 161 14.34 18.72 -8.56
C GLY A 161 13.42 17.61 -8.06
N ILE A 162 13.15 17.59 -6.76
CA ILE A 162 12.33 16.52 -6.15
C ILE A 162 10.85 16.53 -6.60
N LEU A 163 10.36 17.65 -7.15
CA LEU A 163 9.01 17.79 -7.69
C LEU A 163 9.01 17.96 -9.22
N ALA A 164 10.18 17.96 -9.86
CA ALA A 164 10.28 18.21 -11.28
C ALA A 164 9.73 17.04 -12.11
N GLU A 165 8.87 17.36 -13.06
CA GLU A 165 8.30 16.40 -13.98
C GLU A 165 9.20 16.14 -15.20
N GLY A 166 9.99 17.14 -15.60
CA GLY A 166 10.82 17.14 -16.80
C GLY A 166 10.03 17.48 -18.06
N THR A 167 10.76 17.78 -19.14
CA THR A 167 10.17 18.29 -20.40
C THR A 167 9.58 17.17 -21.30
N GLU A 168 9.98 15.92 -21.09
CA GLU A 168 9.58 14.79 -21.95
C GLU A 168 8.21 14.20 -21.65
N ILE A 169 7.67 14.46 -20.46
CA ILE A 169 6.41 13.87 -19.97
C ILE A 169 5.19 14.25 -20.84
N ARG A 170 5.20 15.42 -21.44
CA ARG A 170 4.08 15.92 -22.25
C ARG A 170 3.86 15.14 -23.56
N LYS A 171 4.74 14.20 -23.92
CA LYS A 171 4.71 13.48 -25.21
C LYS A 171 4.43 11.99 -25.12
N SER A 172 4.51 11.37 -23.95
CA SER A 172 4.29 9.93 -23.79
C SER A 172 2.91 9.62 -23.23
N GLN A 173 2.30 8.54 -23.72
CA GLN A 173 1.04 8.00 -23.15
C GLN A 173 1.26 7.27 -21.81
N ILE A 174 2.51 7.07 -21.40
CA ILE A 174 2.90 6.57 -20.08
C ILE A 174 3.74 7.70 -19.46
N PRO A 175 3.10 8.70 -18.83
CA PRO A 175 3.74 9.98 -18.58
C PRO A 175 4.84 9.95 -17.53
N PHE A 176 4.96 8.90 -16.72
CA PHE A 176 5.74 9.00 -15.48
C PHE A 176 7.05 8.21 -15.47
N GLU A 177 7.30 7.31 -16.43
CA GLU A 177 8.52 6.47 -16.41
C GLU A 177 9.83 7.27 -16.43
N ASN A 178 9.85 8.42 -17.12
CA ASN A 178 11.03 9.28 -17.29
C ASN A 178 10.99 10.54 -16.41
N ALA A 179 10.02 10.68 -15.50
CA ALA A 179 9.93 11.85 -14.66
C ALA A 179 11.16 12.02 -13.77
N VAL A 180 11.63 13.25 -13.64
CA VAL A 180 12.82 13.59 -12.83
C VAL A 180 12.60 13.21 -11.37
N TYR A 181 11.43 13.53 -10.80
CA TYR A 181 11.10 13.19 -9.42
C TYR A 181 11.24 11.68 -9.12
N ARG A 182 11.01 10.77 -10.09
CA ARG A 182 11.20 9.32 -9.86
C ARG A 182 12.66 8.95 -9.62
N LYS A 183 13.61 9.67 -10.22
CA LYS A 183 15.03 9.49 -9.95
C LYS A 183 15.43 10.03 -8.58
N MET A 184 14.59 10.92 -8.03
CA MET A 184 14.81 11.58 -6.75
C MET A 184 14.12 10.85 -5.58
N ILE A 185 13.46 9.71 -5.83
CA ILE A 185 12.86 8.88 -4.76
C ILE A 185 13.94 8.51 -3.74
N GLY A 186 13.66 8.78 -2.46
CA GLY A 186 14.60 8.57 -1.36
C GLY A 186 15.62 9.69 -1.16
N GLN A 187 15.70 10.67 -2.07
CA GLN A 187 16.51 11.87 -1.87
C GLN A 187 15.73 12.91 -1.06
N SER A 188 16.42 13.64 -0.21
CA SER A 188 15.86 14.72 0.59
C SER A 188 16.55 16.04 0.29
N VAL A 189 15.80 17.12 0.36
CA VAL A 189 16.28 18.49 0.21
C VAL A 189 16.08 19.27 1.51
N GLU A 190 16.94 20.26 1.77
CA GLU A 190 16.83 21.11 2.95
C GLU A 190 15.74 22.16 2.78
N GLY A 191 15.07 22.48 3.89
CA GLY A 191 14.04 23.50 3.93
C GLY A 191 13.73 23.94 5.36
N LYS A 192 12.70 24.74 5.45
CA LYS A 192 12.11 25.21 6.73
C LYS A 192 10.62 24.96 6.70
N MET A 193 10.08 24.51 7.80
CA MET A 193 8.64 24.35 8.01
C MET A 193 8.17 25.28 9.11
N THR A 194 7.02 25.94 8.91
CA THR A 194 6.24 26.55 9.99
C THR A 194 4.87 25.90 10.05
N TYR A 195 4.32 25.85 11.26
CA TYR A 195 2.96 25.37 11.53
C TYR A 195 2.20 26.40 12.32
N SER A 196 1.04 26.81 11.83
CA SER A 196 0.23 27.87 12.42
C SER A 196 -1.22 27.43 12.61
N SER A 197 -1.85 27.91 13.67
CA SER A 197 -3.27 27.69 13.95
C SER A 197 -4.14 28.32 12.86
N GLY A 198 -5.03 27.56 12.26
CA GLY A 198 -6.02 28.08 11.32
C GLY A 198 -7.02 29.03 11.94
N SER A 199 -7.39 28.81 13.20
CA SER A 199 -8.39 29.61 13.91
C SER A 199 -7.85 30.96 14.40
N THR A 200 -6.59 31.05 14.84
CA THR A 200 -5.98 32.24 15.42
C THR A 200 -4.92 32.88 14.54
N GLY A 201 -4.34 32.13 13.59
CA GLY A 201 -3.16 32.53 12.83
C GLY A 201 -1.86 32.52 13.63
N GLU A 202 -1.88 32.02 14.87
CA GLU A 202 -0.72 31.95 15.74
C GLU A 202 0.31 30.95 15.21
N LEU A 203 1.58 31.33 15.20
CA LEU A 203 2.70 30.43 14.91
C LEU A 203 2.89 29.46 16.08
N LEU A 204 2.67 28.16 15.84
CA LEU A 204 2.73 27.12 16.85
C LEU A 204 4.07 26.38 16.85
N ALA A 205 4.68 26.20 15.67
CA ALA A 205 5.99 25.59 15.55
C ALA A 205 6.75 26.14 14.34
N GLU A 206 8.08 26.17 14.45
CA GLU A 206 9.01 26.47 13.36
C GLU A 206 10.25 25.56 13.50
N SER A 207 10.66 24.91 12.43
CA SER A 207 11.81 24.01 12.44
C SER A 207 12.54 23.96 11.10
N PRO A 208 13.88 23.87 11.11
CA PRO A 208 14.63 23.44 9.94
C PRO A 208 14.30 21.97 9.66
N VAL A 209 14.04 21.64 8.40
CA VAL A 209 13.59 20.31 8.00
C VAL A 209 14.33 19.81 6.77
N THR A 210 14.22 18.51 6.53
CA THR A 210 14.42 17.93 5.22
C THR A 210 13.08 17.54 4.64
N VAL A 211 12.91 17.76 3.34
CA VAL A 211 11.71 17.44 2.55
C VAL A 211 12.07 16.34 1.56
N GLN A 212 11.28 15.30 1.53
CA GLN A 212 11.44 14.16 0.63
C GLN A 212 10.08 13.79 0.05
N LEU A 213 10.05 13.16 -1.13
CA LEU A 213 8.82 12.54 -1.63
C LEU A 213 8.35 11.46 -0.66
N GLY A 214 7.08 11.52 -0.30
CA GLY A 214 6.41 10.57 0.59
C GLY A 214 5.42 9.67 -0.15
N GLY A 215 4.92 8.65 0.54
CA GLY A 215 3.94 7.72 0.00
C GLY A 215 4.55 6.60 -0.84
N ASP A 216 3.69 5.87 -1.55
CA ASP A 216 4.06 4.83 -2.50
C ASP A 216 4.25 5.38 -3.92
N SER A 217 4.56 4.51 -4.88
CA SER A 217 4.76 4.91 -6.27
C SER A 217 3.52 5.56 -6.89
N TYR A 218 2.31 5.15 -6.47
CA TYR A 218 1.07 5.73 -6.96
C TYR A 218 0.88 7.17 -6.46
N SER A 219 1.04 7.41 -5.16
CA SER A 219 0.98 8.75 -4.56
C SER A 219 2.02 9.70 -5.16
N MET A 220 3.20 9.16 -5.51
CA MET A 220 4.28 9.93 -6.13
C MET A 220 3.97 10.34 -7.57
N ASP A 221 3.14 9.59 -8.28
CA ASP A 221 2.74 9.89 -9.66
C ASP A 221 1.60 10.92 -9.74
N MET A 222 0.92 11.22 -8.62
CA MET A 222 -0.09 12.27 -8.59
C MET A 222 0.53 13.65 -8.83
N PRO A 223 -0.20 14.59 -9.47
CA PRO A 223 0.26 15.97 -9.62
C PRO A 223 0.62 16.61 -8.28
N GLN A 224 -0.28 16.52 -7.31
CA GLN A 224 0.00 16.87 -5.92
C GLN A 224 0.77 15.73 -5.24
N LYS A 225 2.06 15.92 -4.96
CA LYS A 225 2.92 14.91 -4.33
C LYS A 225 2.70 14.86 -2.82
N SER A 226 2.75 13.66 -2.23
CA SER A 226 2.93 13.53 -0.79
C SER A 226 4.37 13.87 -0.40
N LEU A 227 4.57 14.51 0.76
CA LEU A 227 5.87 14.97 1.22
C LEU A 227 6.15 14.43 2.62
N LEU A 228 7.26 13.72 2.79
CA LEU A 228 7.79 13.34 4.08
C LEU A 228 8.70 14.45 4.60
N ILE A 229 8.33 15.00 5.73
CA ILE A 229 9.04 16.09 6.41
C ILE A 229 9.76 15.50 7.61
N ARG A 230 11.07 15.67 7.71
CA ARG A 230 11.86 15.29 8.88
C ARG A 230 12.54 16.50 9.49
N VAL A 231 12.46 16.63 10.80
CA VAL A 231 13.15 17.69 11.53
C VAL A 231 14.66 17.41 11.48
N LYS A 232 15.43 18.43 11.12
CA LYS A 232 16.90 18.34 11.02
C LYS A 232 17.57 18.55 12.36
N ASP A 233 17.17 19.62 13.07
CA ASP A 233 17.69 20.00 14.38
C ASP A 233 16.54 20.44 15.27
N GLY A 234 16.35 19.75 16.40
CA GLY A 234 15.25 20.04 17.31
C GLY A 234 14.03 19.14 17.10
N LEU A 235 12.85 19.67 17.31
CA LEU A 235 11.58 18.94 17.35
C LEU A 235 10.46 19.85 16.82
N ILE A 236 9.41 19.25 16.26
CA ILE A 236 8.11 19.92 16.20
C ILE A 236 7.48 19.73 17.58
N ASP A 237 7.54 20.74 18.42
CA ASP A 237 7.02 20.72 19.80
C ASP A 237 5.70 21.50 19.84
N THR A 238 4.64 20.83 19.45
CA THR A 238 3.27 21.35 19.48
C THR A 238 2.28 20.19 19.38
N PRO A 239 1.09 20.27 20.00
CA PRO A 239 0.05 19.24 19.89
C PRO A 239 -0.56 19.21 18.48
N LEU A 240 0.14 18.58 17.54
CA LEU A 240 -0.36 18.42 16.16
C LEU A 240 -1.66 17.63 16.11
N PHE A 241 -1.76 16.60 16.94
CA PHE A 241 -2.89 15.66 16.97
C PHE A 241 -3.49 15.61 18.38
N GLU A 242 -4.77 15.91 18.48
CA GLU A 242 -5.49 15.98 19.77
C GLU A 242 -5.56 14.63 20.49
N ASP A 243 -5.59 13.54 19.74
CA ASP A 243 -5.75 12.18 20.25
C ASP A 243 -4.41 11.51 20.63
N ARG A 244 -3.28 12.26 20.63
CA ARG A 244 -1.96 11.74 21.01
C ARG A 244 -1.54 12.18 22.41
N PRO A 245 -0.96 11.28 23.23
CA PRO A 245 -0.46 11.60 24.57
C PRO A 245 0.91 12.30 24.56
N TYR A 246 1.40 12.74 23.39
CA TYR A 246 2.68 13.44 23.19
C TYR A 246 2.52 14.58 22.18
N ASN A 247 3.39 15.58 22.30
CA ASN A 247 3.35 16.80 21.50
C ASN A 247 4.62 17.00 20.66
N VAL A 248 5.48 15.98 20.61
CA VAL A 248 6.82 16.09 20.03
C VAL A 248 6.92 15.16 18.85
N TYR A 249 7.33 15.69 17.68
CA TYR A 249 7.43 14.91 16.45
C TYR A 249 8.78 15.17 15.78
N LEU A 250 9.45 14.10 15.33
CA LEU A 250 10.68 14.15 14.55
C LEU A 250 10.41 14.11 13.05
N SER A 251 9.25 13.59 12.67
CA SER A 251 8.81 13.53 11.29
C SER A 251 7.30 13.59 11.19
N VAL A 252 6.80 14.11 10.07
CA VAL A 252 5.39 14.07 9.68
C VAL A 252 5.28 13.80 8.19
N LEU A 253 4.19 13.17 7.79
CA LEU A 253 3.83 12.97 6.39
C LEU A 253 2.73 13.97 6.00
N LEU A 254 2.98 14.81 5.03
CA LEU A 254 1.95 15.55 4.32
C LEU A 254 1.45 14.67 3.18
N GLN A 255 0.33 13.98 3.44
CA GLN A 255 -0.25 13.02 2.50
C GLN A 255 -1.24 13.72 1.57
N ASN A 256 -1.14 13.48 0.27
CA ASN A 256 -2.05 14.01 -0.75
C ASN A 256 -3.42 13.32 -0.78
N GLY A 257 -3.63 12.27 0.00
CA GLY A 257 -4.82 11.42 0.03
C GLY A 257 -4.59 10.03 -0.56
N GLY A 258 -3.38 9.71 -1.04
CA GLY A 258 -3.08 8.39 -1.60
C GLY A 258 -3.96 8.06 -2.80
N LYS A 259 -4.47 6.85 -2.86
CA LYS A 259 -5.41 6.39 -3.90
C LYS A 259 -6.80 7.04 -3.76
N ASP A 260 -7.13 7.55 -2.57
CA ASP A 260 -8.35 8.30 -2.27
C ASP A 260 -8.27 9.78 -2.67
N CYS A 261 -7.14 10.26 -3.21
CA CYS A 261 -6.89 11.69 -3.48
C CYS A 261 -7.90 12.33 -4.45
N LEU A 262 -8.44 11.55 -5.40
CA LEU A 262 -9.49 11.96 -6.33
C LEU A 262 -10.90 11.52 -5.90
N LEU A 263 -11.04 10.87 -4.75
CA LEU A 263 -12.31 10.32 -4.29
C LEU A 263 -12.81 11.10 -3.07
N THR A 264 -12.63 10.56 -1.86
CA THR A 264 -13.14 11.19 -0.63
C THR A 264 -12.10 12.03 0.09
N ARG A 265 -10.82 11.73 -0.04
CA ARG A 265 -9.66 12.32 0.65
C ARG A 265 -9.64 12.12 2.17
N VAL A 266 -10.62 11.41 2.71
CA VAL A 266 -10.81 11.18 4.16
C VAL A 266 -10.87 9.70 4.54
N ALA A 267 -10.93 8.78 3.57
CA ALA A 267 -11.17 7.35 3.84
C ALA A 267 -10.23 6.76 4.89
N ASP A 268 -8.92 6.96 4.72
CA ASP A 268 -7.91 6.48 5.66
C ASP A 268 -8.03 7.15 7.05
N GLY A 269 -8.20 8.48 7.08
CA GLY A 269 -8.39 9.23 8.33
C GLY A 269 -9.64 8.82 9.10
N VAL A 270 -10.76 8.66 8.42
CA VAL A 270 -12.02 8.21 9.04
C VAL A 270 -11.85 6.84 9.69
N GLN A 271 -11.23 5.88 9.00
CA GLN A 271 -11.07 4.53 9.53
C GLN A 271 -10.10 4.49 10.72
N SER A 272 -8.97 5.22 10.65
CA SER A 272 -8.05 5.35 11.79
C SER A 272 -8.77 5.92 13.02
N ARG A 273 -9.55 7.01 12.85
CA ARG A 273 -10.31 7.64 13.94
C ARG A 273 -11.44 6.76 14.46
N LEU A 274 -12.09 5.97 13.60
CA LEU A 274 -13.10 5.00 14.03
C LEU A 274 -12.50 3.96 14.97
N ILE A 275 -11.33 3.42 14.64
CA ILE A 275 -10.64 2.46 15.51
C ILE A 275 -10.22 3.10 16.82
N GLU A 276 -9.58 4.26 16.80
CA GLU A 276 -9.08 4.94 17.98
C GLU A 276 -10.19 5.36 18.95
N LYS A 277 -11.31 5.86 18.44
CA LYS A 277 -12.36 6.47 19.27
C LYS A 277 -13.46 5.51 19.73
N TYR A 278 -13.74 4.48 18.94
CA TYR A 278 -14.93 3.66 19.15
C TYR A 278 -14.63 2.18 19.41
N THR A 279 -13.33 1.82 19.51
CA THR A 279 -12.94 0.44 19.83
C THR A 279 -11.91 0.41 20.97
N ASP A 280 -11.78 -0.77 21.59
CA ASP A 280 -10.76 -1.07 22.60
C ASP A 280 -9.57 -1.86 22.03
N LEU A 281 -9.45 -1.92 20.69
CA LEU A 281 -8.40 -2.66 20.02
C LEU A 281 -7.05 -1.96 20.18
N ASN A 282 -6.11 -2.65 20.82
CA ASN A 282 -4.75 -2.14 21.00
C ASN A 282 -3.92 -2.41 19.74
N ILE A 283 -3.89 -1.44 18.84
CA ILE A 283 -3.12 -1.47 17.61
C ILE A 283 -2.61 -0.07 17.27
N LEU A 284 -1.36 0.01 16.82
CA LEU A 284 -0.80 1.28 16.35
C LEU A 284 -1.51 1.72 15.07
N THR A 285 -2.13 2.90 15.13
CA THR A 285 -2.70 3.63 14.00
C THR A 285 -1.89 4.89 13.77
N LEU A 286 -1.97 5.49 12.59
CA LEU A 286 -1.37 6.79 12.32
C LEU A 286 -2.39 7.91 12.54
N ALA A 287 -2.06 8.87 13.39
CA ALA A 287 -2.87 10.06 13.58
C ALA A 287 -3.08 10.81 12.25
N TRP A 288 -4.22 11.45 12.12
CA TRP A 288 -4.67 12.14 10.92
C TRP A 288 -5.28 13.49 11.26
N LYS A 289 -4.92 14.51 10.49
CA LYS A 289 -5.53 15.85 10.58
C LYS A 289 -5.45 16.54 9.22
N PRO A 290 -6.53 17.18 8.72
CA PRO A 290 -6.45 17.98 7.51
C PRO A 290 -5.75 19.31 7.79
N VAL A 291 -4.92 19.75 6.86
CA VAL A 291 -4.20 21.03 6.87
C VAL A 291 -4.21 21.68 5.49
N VAL A 292 -3.93 22.97 5.43
CA VAL A 292 -3.60 23.66 4.19
C VAL A 292 -2.09 23.86 4.10
N VAL A 293 -1.51 23.60 2.93
CA VAL A 293 -0.07 23.75 2.68
C VAL A 293 0.19 24.93 1.75
N TYR A 294 1.21 25.71 2.09
CA TYR A 294 1.82 26.70 1.22
C TYR A 294 3.27 26.28 0.97
N LEU A 295 3.71 26.35 -0.28
CA LEU A 295 5.07 26.06 -0.70
C LEU A 295 5.70 27.32 -1.27
N ASN A 296 6.73 27.86 -0.60
CA ASN A 296 7.37 29.13 -0.94
C ASN A 296 6.35 30.27 -1.11
N ASP A 297 5.45 30.42 -0.12
CA ASP A 297 4.34 31.41 -0.06
C ASP A 297 3.22 31.18 -1.10
N GLU A 298 3.35 30.22 -1.99
CA GLU A 298 2.31 29.85 -2.95
C GLU A 298 1.35 28.83 -2.33
N TYR A 299 0.04 29.08 -2.45
CA TYR A 299 -0.97 28.10 -2.03
C TYR A 299 -0.77 26.76 -2.74
N TRP A 300 -0.54 25.69 -1.96
CA TRP A 300 -0.23 24.37 -2.53
C TRP A 300 -1.40 23.38 -2.41
N GLY A 301 -2.41 23.70 -1.60
CA GLY A 301 -3.63 22.93 -1.48
C GLY A 301 -3.85 22.28 -0.12
N GLN A 302 -4.95 21.55 -0.01
CA GLN A 302 -5.27 20.74 1.15
C GLN A 302 -4.41 19.48 1.17
N TYR A 303 -3.91 19.13 2.35
CA TYR A 303 -3.17 17.91 2.66
C TYR A 303 -3.71 17.28 3.94
N ASN A 304 -3.44 16.00 4.10
CA ASN A 304 -3.60 15.32 5.38
C ASN A 304 -2.23 15.25 6.06
N ILE A 305 -2.03 16.01 7.16
CA ILE A 305 -0.84 15.78 7.98
C ILE A 305 -1.03 14.52 8.79
N ARG A 306 -0.03 13.66 8.81
CA ARG A 306 -0.05 12.37 9.50
C ARG A 306 1.27 12.13 10.24
N GLU A 307 1.21 11.26 11.23
CA GLU A 307 2.42 10.62 11.74
C GLU A 307 3.11 9.84 10.62
N SER A 308 4.43 9.79 10.65
CA SER A 308 5.22 8.95 9.77
C SER A 308 5.37 7.55 10.40
N MET A 309 5.13 6.48 9.64
CA MET A 309 5.37 5.12 10.13
C MET A 309 6.87 4.81 10.12
N ASP A 310 7.57 5.23 11.16
CA ASP A 310 9.00 5.04 11.37
C ASP A 310 9.33 4.58 12.81
N ALA A 311 10.61 4.38 13.08
CA ALA A 311 11.06 3.90 14.37
C ALA A 311 10.70 4.86 15.52
N ASP A 312 10.74 6.17 15.26
CA ASP A 312 10.46 7.17 16.29
C ASP A 312 8.99 7.13 16.72
N THR A 313 8.08 7.02 15.76
CA THR A 313 6.64 6.87 16.03
C THR A 313 6.36 5.56 16.79
N ILE A 314 7.00 4.45 16.38
CA ILE A 314 6.87 3.17 17.08
C ILE A 314 7.38 3.29 18.53
N PHE A 315 8.51 3.95 18.75
CA PHE A 315 9.04 4.16 20.11
C PHE A 315 8.15 5.06 20.96
N GLN A 316 7.57 6.11 20.38
CA GLN A 316 6.64 6.98 21.10
C GLN A 316 5.36 6.24 21.51
N TYR A 317 4.87 5.35 20.66
CA TYR A 317 3.69 4.53 20.93
C TYR A 317 3.99 3.44 21.97
N GLU A 318 5.01 2.63 21.74
CA GLU A 318 5.34 1.45 22.55
C GLU A 318 6.04 1.77 23.87
N LYS A 319 6.76 2.90 23.94
CA LYS A 319 7.57 3.33 25.11
C LYS A 319 8.44 2.22 25.71
N PRO A 320 9.26 1.52 24.90
CA PRO A 320 9.98 0.36 25.37
C PRO A 320 11.06 0.74 26.38
N ALA A 321 11.23 -0.08 27.41
CA ALA A 321 12.33 0.06 28.34
C ALA A 321 13.62 -0.50 27.72
N GLY A 322 14.54 0.37 27.32
CA GLY A 322 15.95 0.02 27.11
C GLY A 322 16.36 -0.53 25.74
N SER A 323 15.50 -0.57 24.72
CA SER A 323 15.90 -0.96 23.36
C SER A 323 15.82 0.22 22.39
N ASN A 324 16.79 0.31 21.47
CA ASN A 324 16.88 1.36 20.47
C ASN A 324 16.82 0.81 19.03
N SER A 325 16.36 -0.43 18.84
CA SER A 325 16.32 -1.08 17.52
C SER A 325 14.92 -1.55 17.20
N VAL A 326 14.42 -1.15 16.04
CA VAL A 326 13.15 -1.58 15.45
C VAL A 326 13.43 -2.27 14.14
N SER A 327 12.92 -3.48 13.98
CA SER A 327 12.83 -4.19 12.71
C SER A 327 11.44 -4.00 12.14
N THR A 328 11.33 -3.75 10.84
CA THR A 328 10.04 -3.56 10.16
C THR A 328 9.91 -4.44 8.93
N MET A 329 8.68 -4.78 8.56
CA MET A 329 8.32 -5.42 7.30
C MET A 329 7.08 -4.75 6.73
N LYS A 330 7.11 -4.35 5.45
CA LYS A 330 5.97 -3.81 4.72
C LYS A 330 5.56 -4.78 3.60
N GLY A 331 4.27 -5.01 3.49
CA GLY A 331 3.67 -5.94 2.53
C GLY A 331 3.89 -7.42 2.88
N LEU A 332 3.07 -8.28 2.34
CA LEU A 332 3.15 -9.75 2.53
C LEU A 332 3.98 -10.45 1.44
N GLY A 333 4.92 -9.73 0.83
CA GLY A 333 5.79 -10.24 -0.21
C GLY A 333 6.86 -11.23 0.26
N SER A 334 7.62 -11.75 -0.69
CA SER A 334 8.78 -12.63 -0.45
C SER A 334 10.10 -11.87 -0.28
N LYS A 335 10.05 -10.55 -0.26
CA LYS A 335 11.21 -9.67 -0.09
C LYS A 335 10.98 -8.75 1.10
N GLY A 336 12.00 -8.47 1.88
CA GLY A 336 11.92 -7.56 3.02
C GLY A 336 12.83 -7.99 4.17
N ASN A 337 12.38 -7.84 5.39
CA ASN A 337 13.15 -8.16 6.59
C ASN A 337 13.44 -9.67 6.69
N MET A 338 14.72 -10.03 6.76
CA MET A 338 15.14 -11.43 6.76
C MET A 338 14.68 -12.20 8.00
N GLU A 339 14.69 -11.58 9.18
CA GLU A 339 14.23 -12.24 10.43
C GLU A 339 12.74 -12.57 10.33
N TYR A 340 11.94 -11.65 9.78
CA TYR A 340 10.52 -11.90 9.55
C TYR A 340 10.29 -13.01 8.53
N LEU A 341 11.04 -13.01 7.44
CA LEU A 341 10.94 -14.06 6.41
C LEU A 341 11.38 -15.43 6.93
N GLU A 342 12.38 -15.50 7.81
CA GLU A 342 12.78 -16.74 8.48
C GLU A 342 11.69 -17.25 9.42
N LEU A 343 11.07 -16.36 10.21
CA LEU A 343 9.90 -16.69 11.03
C LEU A 343 8.78 -17.30 10.18
N VAL A 344 8.41 -16.65 9.08
CA VAL A 344 7.39 -17.13 8.15
C VAL A 344 7.76 -18.51 7.58
N ASN A 345 8.98 -18.69 7.11
CA ASN A 345 9.47 -19.96 6.55
C ASN A 345 9.49 -21.10 7.60
N ARG A 346 9.75 -20.80 8.85
CA ARG A 346 9.66 -21.76 9.95
C ARG A 346 8.21 -22.16 10.20
N LEU A 347 7.31 -21.17 10.28
CA LEU A 347 5.89 -21.42 10.55
C LEU A 347 5.18 -22.15 9.40
N GLN A 348 5.61 -21.98 8.15
CA GLN A 348 5.07 -22.75 7.02
C GLN A 348 5.20 -24.28 7.20
N LYS A 349 6.22 -24.71 7.95
CA LYS A 349 6.54 -26.13 8.19
C LYS A 349 6.06 -26.61 9.54
N SER A 350 5.38 -25.79 10.31
CA SER A 350 4.95 -26.06 11.67
C SER A 350 3.47 -26.47 11.72
N ASP A 351 3.09 -27.08 12.82
CA ASP A 351 1.71 -27.45 13.15
C ASP A 351 1.35 -26.96 14.57
N PRO A 352 1.17 -25.63 14.76
CA PRO A 352 0.92 -25.08 16.09
C PRO A 352 -0.44 -25.48 16.67
N ALA A 353 -1.36 -25.97 15.86
CA ALA A 353 -2.65 -26.48 16.34
C ALA A 353 -2.50 -27.81 17.09
N ASN A 354 -1.57 -28.68 16.65
CA ASN A 354 -1.42 -30.04 17.21
C ASN A 354 -0.06 -30.28 17.87
N ASN A 355 0.93 -29.42 17.66
CA ASN A 355 2.28 -29.54 18.22
C ASN A 355 2.57 -28.42 19.23
N PRO A 356 2.71 -28.73 20.55
CA PRO A 356 2.98 -27.73 21.58
C PRO A 356 4.27 -26.93 21.38
N GLU A 357 5.34 -27.53 20.82
CA GLU A 357 6.61 -26.83 20.57
C GLU A 357 6.46 -25.80 19.45
N ASP A 358 5.70 -26.13 18.40
CA ASP A 358 5.42 -25.20 17.31
C ASP A 358 4.47 -24.07 17.77
N ARG A 359 3.54 -24.38 18.66
CA ARG A 359 2.67 -23.39 19.31
C ARG A 359 3.47 -22.43 20.18
N GLU A 360 4.35 -22.94 21.03
CA GLU A 360 5.26 -22.11 21.86
C GLU A 360 6.13 -21.22 20.98
N TYR A 361 6.64 -21.75 19.85
CA TYR A 361 7.43 -20.97 18.91
C TYR A 361 6.61 -19.82 18.29
N LEU A 362 5.39 -20.07 17.85
CA LEU A 362 4.47 -19.05 17.34
C LEU A 362 4.23 -17.94 18.38
N GLU A 363 3.80 -18.34 19.58
CA GLU A 363 3.45 -17.44 20.67
C GLU A 363 4.62 -16.63 21.20
N LYS A 364 5.85 -17.19 21.14
CA LYS A 364 7.08 -16.50 21.54
C LYS A 364 7.46 -15.38 20.57
N ASN A 365 7.22 -15.56 19.27
CA ASN A 365 7.71 -14.65 18.24
C ASN A 365 6.64 -13.70 17.71
N VAL A 366 5.36 -14.04 17.83
CA VAL A 366 4.23 -13.28 17.27
C VAL A 366 3.32 -12.79 18.40
N ASP A 367 2.95 -11.54 18.37
CA ASP A 367 1.90 -10.98 19.21
C ASP A 367 0.54 -11.32 18.61
N ILE A 368 -0.05 -12.41 19.09
CA ILE A 368 -1.28 -12.97 18.54
C ILE A 368 -2.42 -11.94 18.58
N ASP A 369 -2.54 -11.20 19.69
CA ASP A 369 -3.58 -10.18 19.84
C ASP A 369 -3.46 -9.08 18.80
N SER A 370 -2.25 -8.56 18.57
CA SER A 370 -1.97 -7.54 17.57
C SER A 370 -2.27 -8.01 16.15
N TYR A 371 -1.90 -9.26 15.80
CA TYR A 371 -2.20 -9.84 14.48
C TYR A 371 -3.69 -10.04 14.27
N LEU A 372 -4.43 -10.49 15.29
CA LEU A 372 -5.88 -10.65 15.22
C LEU A 372 -6.61 -9.29 15.18
N ASN A 373 -6.10 -8.26 15.86
CA ASN A 373 -6.63 -6.90 15.76
C ASN A 373 -6.50 -6.38 14.32
N TRP A 374 -5.31 -6.48 13.73
CA TRP A 374 -5.09 -6.07 12.35
C TRP A 374 -6.03 -6.81 11.39
N LEU A 375 -6.08 -8.14 11.49
CA LEU A 375 -6.91 -8.97 10.62
C LEU A 375 -8.40 -8.61 10.75
N ALA A 376 -8.91 -8.45 11.97
CA ALA A 376 -10.31 -8.10 12.19
C ALA A 376 -10.68 -6.74 11.60
N ILE A 377 -9.79 -5.74 11.74
CA ILE A 377 -10.01 -4.39 11.21
C ILE A 377 -10.03 -4.40 9.68
N GLU A 378 -9.04 -5.03 9.06
CA GLU A 378 -8.95 -5.13 7.60
C GLU A 378 -10.14 -5.89 6.99
N MET A 379 -10.58 -6.96 7.68
CA MET A 379 -11.77 -7.71 7.29
C MET A 379 -13.04 -6.88 7.48
N TYR A 380 -13.15 -6.13 8.59
CA TYR A 380 -14.31 -5.30 8.86
C TYR A 380 -14.48 -4.19 7.82
N PHE A 381 -13.44 -3.45 7.53
CA PHE A 381 -13.50 -2.36 6.54
C PHE A 381 -13.46 -2.85 5.10
N GLY A 382 -13.06 -4.10 4.86
CA GLY A 382 -12.94 -4.65 3.50
C GLY A 382 -11.88 -3.92 2.67
N ASN A 383 -10.71 -3.70 3.27
CA ASN A 383 -9.60 -3.05 2.57
C ASN A 383 -9.07 -3.96 1.45
N ALA A 384 -9.28 -3.55 0.21
CA ALA A 384 -8.87 -4.35 -0.95
C ALA A 384 -7.35 -4.34 -1.19
N ASP A 385 -6.61 -3.45 -0.54
CA ASP A 385 -5.15 -3.33 -0.66
C ASP A 385 -4.38 -3.78 0.60
N ALA A 386 -5.07 -4.37 1.58
CA ALA A 386 -4.49 -4.76 2.87
C ALA A 386 -3.20 -5.57 2.75
N ALA A 387 -3.06 -6.37 1.70
CA ALA A 387 -1.86 -7.17 1.47
C ALA A 387 -0.61 -6.34 1.12
N SER A 388 -0.78 -5.25 0.38
CA SER A 388 0.31 -4.33 0.00
C SER A 388 0.64 -3.36 1.13
N THR A 389 -0.36 -3.02 1.93
CA THR A 389 -0.26 -2.06 3.03
C THR A 389 0.02 -2.73 4.37
N PHE A 390 0.00 -4.08 4.45
CA PHE A 390 0.39 -4.82 5.64
C PHE A 390 1.69 -4.28 6.22
N PHE A 391 1.67 -3.98 7.51
CA PHE A 391 2.85 -3.50 8.21
C PHE A 391 3.01 -4.22 9.54
N THR A 392 4.20 -4.75 9.76
CA THR A 392 4.57 -5.38 11.02
C THR A 392 5.93 -4.88 11.47
N TYR A 393 6.12 -4.82 12.78
CA TYR A 393 7.33 -4.34 13.42
C TYR A 393 7.68 -5.19 14.63
N GLN A 394 8.95 -5.16 15.00
CA GLN A 394 9.48 -5.80 16.19
C GLN A 394 10.47 -4.85 16.86
N ILE A 395 10.27 -4.57 18.12
CA ILE A 395 11.31 -3.98 18.97
C ILE A 395 12.22 -5.11 19.41
N TYR A 396 13.54 -4.90 19.34
CA TYR A 396 14.52 -5.93 19.65
C TYR A 396 14.20 -6.67 20.95
N GLY A 397 14.16 -7.99 20.88
CA GLY A 397 13.85 -8.88 22.00
C GLY A 397 12.35 -8.99 22.33
N GLN A 398 11.45 -8.35 21.57
CA GLN A 398 10.01 -8.47 21.72
C GLN A 398 9.40 -9.30 20.59
N LYS A 399 8.07 -9.46 20.61
CA LYS A 399 7.29 -10.15 19.58
C LYS A 399 7.04 -9.23 18.37
N TRP A 400 6.85 -9.81 17.20
CA TRP A 400 6.34 -9.10 16.04
C TRP A 400 4.89 -8.67 16.27
N LYS A 401 4.61 -7.39 16.00
CA LYS A 401 3.29 -6.74 16.12
C LYS A 401 2.89 -6.13 14.78
N CYS A 402 1.59 -5.97 14.54
CA CYS A 402 1.05 -5.26 13.40
C CYS A 402 0.76 -3.80 13.72
N ALA A 403 0.79 -2.95 12.70
CA ALA A 403 0.26 -1.60 12.72
C ALA A 403 -0.67 -1.39 11.52
N LEU A 404 -1.66 -0.50 11.66
CA LEU A 404 -2.51 -0.10 10.55
C LEU A 404 -1.80 0.97 9.72
N LEU A 405 -1.69 0.70 8.44
CA LEU A 405 -1.08 1.58 7.48
C LEU A 405 -1.92 1.62 6.21
N ASP A 406 -2.27 2.83 5.77
CA ASP A 406 -2.85 3.07 4.45
C ASP A 406 -4.18 2.33 4.21
N MET A 407 -5.24 2.84 4.85
CA MET A 407 -6.61 2.28 4.79
C MET A 407 -7.46 2.90 3.66
N ASP A 408 -6.84 3.51 2.64
CA ASP A 408 -7.54 4.31 1.64
C ASP A 408 -8.45 3.48 0.70
N TYR A 409 -8.28 2.15 0.65
CA TYR A 409 -9.18 1.22 -0.04
C TYR A 409 -10.17 0.48 0.89
N GLY A 410 -10.18 0.79 2.17
CA GLY A 410 -11.23 0.35 3.09
C GLY A 410 -12.51 1.16 2.88
N LEU A 411 -13.66 0.56 3.13
CA LEU A 411 -14.99 1.16 2.89
C LEU A 411 -15.21 1.61 1.45
N PHE A 412 -14.43 1.09 0.51
CA PHE A 412 -14.53 1.42 -0.90
C PHE A 412 -15.62 0.60 -1.61
N ASN A 413 -15.66 -0.70 -1.33
CA ASN A 413 -16.66 -1.64 -1.85
C ASN A 413 -17.26 -2.44 -0.70
N ALA A 414 -18.56 -2.24 -0.44
CA ALA A 414 -19.25 -2.90 0.65
C ALA A 414 -19.23 -4.44 0.55
N SER A 415 -19.33 -4.98 -0.66
CA SER A 415 -19.43 -6.43 -0.91
C SER A 415 -18.08 -7.14 -1.01
N PHE A 416 -16.95 -6.42 -0.98
CA PHE A 416 -15.64 -7.05 -1.07
C PHE A 416 -15.45 -8.09 0.04
N ASN A 417 -15.21 -9.34 -0.35
CA ASN A 417 -14.98 -10.45 0.58
C ASN A 417 -13.50 -10.56 0.93
N ALA A 418 -13.09 -9.78 1.93
CA ALA A 418 -11.72 -9.76 2.40
C ALA A 418 -11.30 -11.09 3.03
N LEU A 419 -12.19 -11.79 3.77
CA LEU A 419 -11.91 -13.10 4.35
C LEU A 419 -11.50 -14.10 3.26
N GLU A 420 -12.34 -14.24 2.23
CA GLU A 420 -12.04 -15.13 1.12
C GLU A 420 -10.78 -14.71 0.37
N SER A 421 -10.57 -13.42 0.18
CA SER A 421 -9.41 -12.90 -0.57
C SER A 421 -8.11 -13.10 0.17
N TYR A 422 -8.07 -12.88 1.50
CA TYR A 422 -6.83 -12.84 2.27
C TYR A 422 -6.49 -14.12 3.03
N LEU A 423 -7.46 -14.97 3.30
CA LEU A 423 -7.24 -16.21 4.03
C LEU A 423 -7.19 -17.46 3.13
N LYS A 424 -6.89 -17.29 1.84
CA LYS A 424 -6.66 -18.42 0.92
C LYS A 424 -5.34 -19.12 1.25
N PRO A 425 -5.31 -20.47 1.31
CA PRO A 425 -4.08 -21.22 1.57
C PRO A 425 -2.98 -20.98 0.52
N GLU A 426 -3.32 -20.69 -0.72
CA GLU A 426 -2.41 -20.35 -1.81
C GLU A 426 -1.85 -18.93 -1.75
N GLY A 427 -2.25 -18.15 -0.76
CA GLY A 427 -1.85 -16.77 -0.59
C GLY A 427 -2.72 -15.76 -1.34
N PHE A 428 -2.37 -14.48 -1.24
CA PHE A 428 -3.13 -13.38 -1.82
C PHE A 428 -2.84 -13.18 -3.30
N GLY A 429 -3.87 -12.87 -4.07
CA GLY A 429 -3.82 -12.32 -5.40
C GLY A 429 -2.88 -13.03 -6.38
N THR A 430 -2.39 -12.31 -7.38
CA THR A 430 -1.50 -12.83 -8.42
C THR A 430 -0.04 -13.02 -7.98
N THR A 431 0.37 -12.37 -6.88
CA THR A 431 1.77 -12.32 -6.41
C THR A 431 2.12 -13.36 -5.35
N LYS A 432 1.21 -14.28 -5.01
CA LYS A 432 1.40 -15.28 -3.94
C LYS A 432 1.94 -14.66 -2.65
N GLN A 433 1.27 -13.66 -2.17
CA GLN A 433 1.63 -13.00 -0.92
C GLN A 433 1.45 -13.97 0.25
N ASN A 434 2.31 -13.85 1.26
CA ASN A 434 2.42 -14.85 2.30
C ASN A 434 1.54 -14.51 3.52
N ASN A 435 0.44 -15.22 3.67
CA ASN A 435 -0.49 -15.12 4.81
C ASN A 435 -0.30 -16.21 5.87
N THR A 436 0.83 -16.91 5.83
CA THR A 436 1.11 -18.09 6.68
C THR A 436 0.84 -17.82 8.15
N ILE A 437 1.30 -16.69 8.70
CA ILE A 437 1.14 -16.41 10.14
C ILE A 437 -0.35 -16.35 10.51
N PHE A 438 -1.18 -15.65 9.71
CA PHE A 438 -2.62 -15.57 9.95
C PHE A 438 -3.29 -16.92 9.89
N LEU A 439 -2.95 -17.75 8.89
CA LEU A 439 -3.51 -19.10 8.77
C LEU A 439 -3.11 -19.96 9.96
N LYS A 440 -1.83 -19.92 10.39
CA LYS A 440 -1.35 -20.68 11.55
C LYS A 440 -1.98 -20.24 12.87
N ILE A 441 -2.30 -18.99 13.03
CA ILE A 441 -3.04 -18.49 14.18
C ILE A 441 -4.48 -19.04 14.15
N LEU A 442 -5.17 -18.95 13.01
CA LEU A 442 -6.57 -19.36 12.87
C LEU A 442 -6.77 -20.89 12.83
N GLU A 443 -5.72 -21.71 12.61
CA GLU A 443 -5.76 -23.16 12.81
C GLU A 443 -5.98 -23.54 14.28
N ILE A 444 -5.65 -22.67 15.24
CA ILE A 444 -5.83 -22.87 16.67
C ILE A 444 -7.23 -22.38 17.06
N ASP A 445 -8.08 -23.28 17.56
CA ASP A 445 -9.49 -23.01 17.87
C ASP A 445 -9.67 -21.80 18.80
N GLU A 446 -8.87 -21.71 19.88
CA GLU A 446 -8.88 -20.58 20.82
C GLU A 446 -8.64 -19.23 20.14
N TYR A 447 -7.70 -19.17 19.20
CA TYR A 447 -7.38 -17.92 18.50
C TYR A 447 -8.38 -17.60 17.39
N ARG A 448 -8.98 -18.62 16.78
CA ARG A 448 -10.09 -18.44 15.86
C ARG A 448 -11.33 -17.89 16.60
N GLU A 449 -11.65 -18.38 17.79
CA GLU A 449 -12.72 -17.82 18.62
C GLU A 449 -12.41 -16.36 18.99
N LEU A 450 -11.18 -16.07 19.45
CA LEU A 450 -10.76 -14.70 19.76
C LEU A 450 -10.87 -13.75 18.55
N PHE A 451 -10.53 -14.22 17.34
CA PHE A 451 -10.74 -13.46 16.11
C PHE A 451 -12.22 -13.12 15.87
N LEU A 452 -13.11 -14.12 16.02
CA LEU A 452 -14.55 -13.93 15.85
C LEU A 452 -15.12 -12.96 16.89
N GLU A 453 -14.65 -13.03 18.14
CA GLU A 453 -15.01 -12.07 19.20
C GLU A 453 -14.58 -10.64 18.84
N LYS A 454 -13.35 -10.46 18.34
CA LYS A 454 -12.85 -9.15 17.93
C LYS A 454 -13.66 -8.58 16.76
N LEU A 455 -13.94 -9.40 15.74
CA LEU A 455 -14.74 -9.00 14.59
C LEU A 455 -16.18 -8.67 15.00
N GLY A 456 -16.76 -9.45 15.90
CA GLY A 456 -18.08 -9.18 16.47
C GLY A 456 -18.13 -7.89 17.29
N LYS A 457 -17.08 -7.57 18.07
CA LYS A 457 -16.97 -6.28 18.78
C LYS A 457 -16.90 -5.11 17.82
N LEU A 458 -16.13 -5.23 16.72
CA LEU A 458 -16.11 -4.19 15.67
C LEU A 458 -17.50 -3.98 15.06
N TYR A 459 -18.20 -5.07 14.76
CA TYR A 459 -19.56 -5.03 14.24
C TYR A 459 -20.53 -4.28 15.17
N GLN A 460 -20.43 -4.51 16.49
CA GLN A 460 -21.27 -3.87 17.49
C GLN A 460 -20.89 -2.39 17.74
N SER A 461 -19.60 -2.06 17.69
CA SER A 461 -19.09 -0.73 18.01
C SER A 461 -19.17 0.22 16.82
N LEU A 462 -18.90 -0.26 15.60
CA LEU A 462 -18.84 0.54 14.38
C LEU A 462 -20.15 0.40 13.60
N THR A 463 -21.27 0.79 14.24
CA THR A 463 -22.57 0.82 13.56
C THR A 463 -22.57 1.81 12.40
N THR A 464 -23.54 1.70 11.50
CA THR A 464 -23.72 2.64 10.39
C THR A 464 -23.74 4.09 10.87
N GLU A 465 -24.47 4.39 11.97
CA GLU A 465 -24.58 5.72 12.54
C GLU A 465 -23.26 6.25 13.10
N VAL A 466 -22.46 5.37 13.72
CA VAL A 466 -21.12 5.73 14.23
C VAL A 466 -20.21 6.06 13.06
N MET A 467 -20.17 5.21 12.03
CA MET A 467 -19.34 5.42 10.85
C MET A 467 -19.72 6.71 10.10
N GLN A 468 -21.02 6.91 9.84
CA GLN A 468 -21.52 8.12 9.17
C GLN A 468 -21.22 9.39 9.95
N ARG A 469 -21.39 9.37 11.28
CA ARG A 469 -21.09 10.53 12.14
C ARG A 469 -19.62 10.92 12.08
N GLU A 470 -18.70 9.95 12.12
CA GLU A 470 -17.27 10.25 12.04
C GLU A 470 -16.89 10.76 10.65
N LEU A 471 -17.46 10.17 9.58
CA LEU A 471 -17.29 10.67 8.21
C LEU A 471 -17.79 12.12 8.09
N ASP A 472 -18.99 12.41 8.58
CA ASP A 472 -19.57 13.76 8.51
C ASP A 472 -18.68 14.79 9.25
N GLN A 473 -18.07 14.42 10.38
CA GLN A 473 -17.12 15.27 11.10
C GLN A 473 -15.86 15.54 10.29
N CYS A 474 -15.27 14.49 9.68
CA CYS A 474 -14.08 14.64 8.84
C CYS A 474 -14.36 15.49 7.60
N VAL A 475 -15.48 15.25 6.93
CA VAL A 475 -15.89 16.03 5.74
C VAL A 475 -16.11 17.49 6.09
N ALA A 476 -16.79 17.77 7.21
CA ALA A 476 -17.04 19.15 7.66
C ALA A 476 -15.74 19.95 7.87
N MET A 477 -14.64 19.30 8.29
CA MET A 477 -13.35 19.97 8.41
C MET A 477 -12.76 20.35 7.05
N LEU A 478 -12.91 19.50 6.04
CA LEU A 478 -12.31 19.71 4.71
C LEU A 478 -13.14 20.64 3.81
N GLU A 479 -14.48 20.50 3.85
CA GLU A 479 -15.40 21.09 2.87
C GLU A 479 -15.15 22.58 2.60
N PRO A 480 -14.87 23.44 3.61
CA PRO A 480 -14.61 24.86 3.36
C PRO A 480 -13.40 25.16 2.48
N GLU A 481 -12.41 24.25 2.43
CA GLU A 481 -11.16 24.41 1.68
C GLU A 481 -11.21 23.76 0.29
N MET A 482 -12.14 22.84 0.06
CA MET A 482 -12.09 21.93 -1.10
C MET A 482 -12.27 22.66 -2.43
N MET A 483 -13.10 23.71 -2.53
CA MET A 483 -13.23 24.46 -3.77
C MET A 483 -11.89 25.08 -4.20
N LYS A 484 -11.20 25.75 -3.28
CA LYS A 484 -9.88 26.35 -3.52
C LYS A 484 -8.81 25.31 -3.85
N HIS A 485 -8.89 24.12 -3.21
CA HIS A 485 -8.04 23.00 -3.53
C HIS A 485 -8.24 22.53 -4.98
N PHE A 486 -9.48 22.40 -5.43
CA PHE A 486 -9.79 21.95 -6.79
C PHE A 486 -9.50 23.04 -7.84
N GLU A 487 -9.63 24.34 -7.52
CA GLU A 487 -9.16 25.42 -8.41
C GLU A 487 -7.69 25.25 -8.79
N ARG A 488 -6.87 24.75 -7.87
CA ARG A 488 -5.45 24.47 -8.14
C ARG A 488 -5.24 23.15 -8.88
N TRP A 489 -5.86 22.05 -8.43
CA TRP A 489 -5.44 20.71 -8.82
C TRP A 489 -6.35 20.02 -9.85
N ALA A 490 -7.62 20.40 -9.99
CA ALA A 490 -8.51 19.79 -10.97
C ALA A 490 -8.04 19.89 -12.42
N PRO A 491 -7.38 21.00 -12.88
CA PRO A 491 -6.88 21.10 -14.24
C PRO A 491 -5.76 20.10 -14.59
N TYR A 492 -5.12 19.52 -13.57
CA TYR A 492 -4.08 18.51 -13.74
C TYR A 492 -4.72 17.12 -13.83
N ASN A 493 -5.37 16.84 -14.96
CA ASN A 493 -5.91 15.53 -15.22
C ASN A 493 -4.79 14.49 -15.30
N VAL A 494 -4.95 13.35 -14.61
CA VAL A 494 -4.04 12.21 -14.66
C VAL A 494 -4.73 11.10 -15.46
N PRO A 495 -4.50 11.00 -16.77
CA PRO A 495 -5.21 10.05 -17.65
C PRO A 495 -5.06 8.59 -17.22
N ALA A 496 -3.97 8.26 -16.50
CA ALA A 496 -3.72 6.91 -16.01
C ALA A 496 -4.70 6.46 -14.91
N LEU A 497 -5.38 7.40 -14.24
CA LEU A 497 -6.26 7.11 -13.12
C LEU A 497 -7.72 7.00 -13.50
N ASN A 498 -8.19 7.91 -14.37
CA ASN A 498 -9.54 7.89 -14.90
C ASN A 498 -9.61 8.82 -16.12
N GLN A 499 -10.04 8.31 -17.27
CA GLN A 499 -10.23 9.11 -18.48
C GLN A 499 -11.35 10.16 -18.33
N GLU A 500 -12.24 9.98 -17.37
CA GLU A 500 -13.38 10.85 -17.06
C GLU A 500 -13.13 11.75 -15.84
N ALA A 501 -11.87 11.86 -15.38
CA ALA A 501 -11.56 12.71 -14.22
C ALA A 501 -12.00 14.17 -14.50
N PRO A 502 -12.64 14.83 -13.52
CA PRO A 502 -13.08 16.20 -13.67
C PRO A 502 -11.89 17.13 -13.90
N THR A 503 -12.09 18.14 -14.76
CA THR A 503 -11.04 19.10 -15.17
C THR A 503 -11.31 20.52 -14.71
N THR A 504 -12.51 20.80 -14.21
CA THR A 504 -12.83 22.09 -13.56
C THR A 504 -13.00 21.92 -12.05
N ALA A 505 -12.86 22.99 -11.31
CA ALA A 505 -13.00 22.98 -9.85
C ALA A 505 -14.41 22.56 -9.42
N GLU A 506 -15.40 23.07 -10.11
CA GLU A 506 -16.81 22.80 -9.84
C GLU A 506 -17.16 21.33 -10.09
N GLU A 507 -16.72 20.76 -11.24
CA GLU A 507 -16.91 19.35 -11.54
C GLU A 507 -16.20 18.46 -10.51
N ALA A 508 -14.99 18.82 -10.10
CA ALA A 508 -14.22 18.08 -9.10
C ALA A 508 -14.88 18.14 -7.71
N TYR A 509 -15.43 19.29 -7.36
CA TYR A 509 -16.15 19.46 -6.09
C TYR A 509 -17.43 18.61 -6.05
N GLU A 510 -18.25 18.64 -7.12
CA GLU A 510 -19.45 17.82 -7.21
C GLU A 510 -19.11 16.32 -7.27
N TYR A 511 -18.05 15.94 -7.97
CA TYR A 511 -17.57 14.57 -7.99
C TYR A 511 -17.16 14.09 -6.59
N TRP A 512 -16.37 14.90 -5.88
CA TRP A 512 -15.97 14.63 -4.49
C TRP A 512 -17.17 14.47 -3.55
N LYS A 513 -18.18 15.36 -3.65
CA LYS A 513 -19.44 15.26 -2.88
C LYS A 513 -20.17 13.94 -3.19
N GLY A 514 -20.25 13.58 -4.45
CA GLY A 514 -20.85 12.31 -4.88
C GLY A 514 -20.11 11.08 -4.33
N ARG A 515 -18.78 11.14 -4.22
CA ARG A 515 -17.97 10.06 -3.62
C ARG A 515 -18.18 9.94 -2.11
N ILE A 516 -18.29 11.08 -1.41
CA ILE A 516 -18.66 11.12 0.01
C ILE A 516 -20.05 10.50 0.22
N ASP A 517 -21.04 10.92 -0.59
CA ASP A 517 -22.39 10.38 -0.51
C ASP A 517 -22.43 8.86 -0.75
N ARG A 518 -21.70 8.36 -1.76
CA ARG A 518 -21.57 6.93 -2.03
C ARG A 518 -20.96 6.17 -0.84
N MET A 519 -19.90 6.67 -0.22
CA MET A 519 -19.31 6.07 0.98
C MET A 519 -20.32 6.06 2.13
N ARG A 520 -20.95 7.21 2.40
CA ARG A 520 -21.89 7.43 3.48
C ARG A 520 -23.15 6.58 3.36
N ASN A 521 -23.87 6.74 2.25
CA ASN A 521 -25.21 6.18 2.03
C ASN A 521 -25.20 4.85 1.27
N GLY A 522 -24.07 4.47 0.69
CA GLY A 522 -23.88 3.20 0.01
C GLY A 522 -23.09 2.20 0.85
N THR A 523 -21.78 2.44 0.95
CA THR A 523 -20.87 1.45 1.53
C THR A 523 -21.05 1.27 3.03
N MET A 524 -21.12 2.36 3.81
CA MET A 524 -21.24 2.27 5.27
C MET A 524 -22.55 1.64 5.74
N ILE A 525 -23.63 1.76 4.96
CA ILE A 525 -24.89 1.10 5.28
C ILE A 525 -24.81 -0.41 5.04
N LYS A 526 -24.17 -0.81 3.94
CA LYS A 526 -24.18 -2.21 3.49
C LYS A 526 -23.05 -3.04 4.12
N ARG A 527 -21.93 -2.41 4.50
CA ARG A 527 -20.73 -3.12 4.95
C ARG A 527 -20.95 -4.04 6.17
N PRO A 528 -21.63 -3.59 7.25
CA PRO A 528 -21.87 -4.48 8.41
C PRO A 528 -22.60 -5.76 8.03
N TRP A 529 -23.60 -5.67 7.15
CA TRP A 529 -24.35 -6.81 6.66
C TRP A 529 -23.45 -7.80 5.87
N TYR A 530 -22.57 -7.29 4.99
CA TYR A 530 -21.64 -8.15 4.25
C TYR A 530 -20.62 -8.80 5.19
N VAL A 531 -20.10 -8.09 6.18
CA VAL A 531 -19.21 -8.65 7.20
C VAL A 531 -19.87 -9.84 7.90
N TYR A 532 -21.12 -9.67 8.32
CA TYR A 532 -21.88 -10.74 8.96
C TYR A 532 -22.00 -11.98 8.06
N LEU A 533 -22.50 -11.82 6.84
CA LEU A 533 -22.71 -12.92 5.89
C LEU A 533 -21.40 -13.60 5.51
N GLN A 534 -20.37 -12.84 5.16
CA GLN A 534 -19.07 -13.37 4.75
C GLN A 534 -18.41 -14.15 5.87
N THR A 535 -18.55 -13.68 7.12
CA THR A 535 -18.02 -14.40 8.29
C THR A 535 -18.77 -15.72 8.52
N GLN A 536 -20.10 -15.69 8.45
CA GLN A 536 -20.92 -16.88 8.59
C GLN A 536 -20.56 -17.94 7.54
N GLU A 537 -20.46 -17.54 6.29
CA GLU A 537 -20.13 -18.42 5.18
C GLU A 537 -18.71 -18.98 5.28
N TYR A 538 -17.72 -18.10 5.53
CA TYR A 538 -16.31 -18.49 5.56
C TYR A 538 -15.99 -19.51 6.66
N PHE A 539 -16.54 -19.30 7.87
CA PHE A 539 -16.30 -20.17 9.02
C PHE A 539 -17.36 -21.28 9.19
N GLY A 540 -18.39 -21.29 8.35
CA GLY A 540 -19.48 -22.28 8.41
C GLY A 540 -20.28 -22.19 9.71
N LEU A 541 -20.48 -20.97 10.25
CA LEU A 541 -21.12 -20.76 11.54
C LEU A 541 -22.64 -20.89 11.46
N SER A 542 -23.23 -21.55 12.47
CA SER A 542 -24.67 -21.56 12.70
C SER A 542 -25.17 -20.16 13.11
N ASN A 543 -26.47 -19.92 12.97
CA ASN A 543 -27.09 -18.68 13.45
C ASN A 543 -26.87 -18.44 14.95
N GLU A 544 -26.86 -19.52 15.76
CA GLU A 544 -26.62 -19.44 17.20
C GLU A 544 -25.18 -18.96 17.49
N GLU A 545 -24.18 -19.50 16.77
CA GLU A 545 -22.79 -19.05 16.88
C GLU A 545 -22.61 -17.60 16.39
N MET A 546 -23.29 -17.20 15.30
CA MET A 546 -23.29 -15.82 14.87
C MET A 546 -23.89 -14.89 15.92
N MET A 547 -25.00 -15.30 16.58
CA MET A 547 -25.58 -14.51 17.68
C MET A 547 -24.62 -14.40 18.87
N LYS A 548 -23.85 -15.44 19.18
CA LYS A 548 -22.85 -15.44 20.26
C LYS A 548 -21.81 -14.32 20.02
N TYR A 549 -21.28 -14.20 18.81
CA TYR A 549 -20.18 -13.28 18.52
C TYR A 549 -20.65 -11.88 18.11
N PHE A 550 -21.70 -11.79 17.28
CA PHE A 550 -22.13 -10.51 16.69
C PHE A 550 -23.27 -9.84 17.47
N GLY A 551 -23.90 -10.56 18.41
CA GLY A 551 -24.95 -10.02 19.26
C GLY A 551 -26.05 -9.40 18.40
N MET A 552 -26.89 -10.22 17.75
CA MET A 552 -28.13 -9.69 17.18
C MET A 552 -28.95 -9.17 18.36
N GLY A 553 -29.17 -7.87 18.41
CA GLY A 553 -30.10 -7.29 19.36
C GLY A 553 -31.38 -8.10 19.32
N GLU A 554 -31.91 -8.46 20.51
CA GLU A 554 -33.24 -9.05 20.62
C GLU A 554 -34.17 -8.17 19.79
N GLY A 555 -34.79 -8.75 18.77
CA GLY A 555 -35.50 -8.02 17.71
C GLY A 555 -36.47 -6.98 18.30
N GLU A 556 -36.24 -5.73 17.94
CA GLU A 556 -37.27 -4.72 17.84
C GLU A 556 -37.67 -4.52 16.39
#